data_436409a2c4454ce757c509c41eeac172
#
_entry.id   436409a2c4454ce757c509c41eeac172
#
_cell.length_a   1.000
_cell.length_b   1.000
_cell.length_c   1.000
_cell.angle_alpha   90.00
_cell.angle_beta   90.00
_cell.angle_gamma   90.00
#
_symmetry.space_group_name_H-M   'P 1'
#
loop_
_entity.id
_entity.type
_entity.pdbx_description
1 polymer ?
#
loop_
_entity_poly.entity_id
_entity_poly.type
_entity_poly.pdbx_seq_one_letter_code
_entity_poly.pdbx_strand_id
1 'polypeptide(L)'
;VKKVELGAVVVLALIGGCKSHVDPRADYEAAREGVAAATGVSGARLPGEALVSATEIESILDGGLTLEEARSLALRNSAQLQIAFLDVGIARADVEQSKLLRNPTLGFAYLWPDGGGRDRIGGELVQGLGELWQIRFREELANADLRAKVAAVAQVASRLLLEVERAFLDHASASESITVADDELELAAVVLGLAEKRVAHGMAPSTEVSLARSRVAAAEFERTRLEGELIAARGRIALALSIGGDPARIDPVLPVSFQSGEAPELAELLTRATAQRLDLRAAELAVARAETAVALERRRALPEVSAGLEAEHPEVGTNTPFVGGFNGSIELPIFDDGSVQVRRAELARELAAEERALLQAGAEQEVRTAHAALLAARSTLAIATSRTVPEAERALALSRTAYEMGRLTILDVLAAEAQLVAARADVASARATLALARHELVRVTGGAL
;
A
#
# COMPACT_ATOMS: atom_id res chain seq x y z
N VAL A 1 42.22 32.58 -41.66
CA VAL A 1 41.12 31.68 -42.05
C VAL A 1 41.23 30.35 -41.27
N LYS A 2 42.41 29.66 -41.23
CA LYS A 2 42.57 28.36 -40.54
C LYS A 2 42.34 28.38 -39.01
N LYS A 3 42.48 29.51 -38.30
CA LYS A 3 42.28 29.61 -36.84
C LYS A 3 40.81 29.79 -36.45
N VAL A 4 39.98 30.35 -37.35
CA VAL A 4 38.53 30.49 -37.10
C VAL A 4 37.80 29.14 -37.27
N GLU A 5 38.29 28.30 -38.23
CA GLU A 5 37.72 26.96 -38.42
C GLU A 5 37.95 26.01 -37.23
N LEU A 6 39.09 26.15 -36.53
CA LEU A 6 39.41 25.33 -35.38
C LEU A 6 38.50 25.67 -34.17
N GLY A 7 38.16 26.97 -33.97
CA GLY A 7 37.22 27.42 -32.93
C GLY A 7 35.80 26.93 -33.19
N ALA A 8 35.35 26.97 -34.45
CA ALA A 8 33.99 26.49 -34.80
C ALA A 8 33.84 24.96 -34.64
N VAL A 9 34.90 24.20 -34.93
CA VAL A 9 34.89 22.72 -34.74
C VAL A 9 34.87 22.32 -33.27
N VAL A 10 35.58 23.06 -32.40
CA VAL A 10 35.59 22.82 -30.96
C VAL A 10 34.20 23.15 -30.34
N VAL A 11 33.54 24.22 -30.76
CA VAL A 11 32.20 24.59 -30.33
C VAL A 11 31.14 23.57 -30.78
N LEU A 12 31.25 23.07 -32.02
CA LEU A 12 30.37 22.02 -32.56
C LEU A 12 30.57 20.66 -31.89
N ALA A 13 31.78 20.30 -31.49
CA ALA A 13 32.05 19.07 -30.75
C ALA A 13 31.49 19.10 -29.28
N LEU A 14 31.37 20.31 -28.69
CA LEU A 14 30.77 20.48 -27.36
C LEU A 14 29.23 20.43 -27.36
N ILE A 15 28.58 20.64 -28.52
CA ILE A 15 27.11 20.57 -28.66
C ILE A 15 26.60 19.13 -28.82
N GLY A 16 27.47 18.18 -29.18
CA GLY A 16 27.18 16.75 -29.24
C GLY A 16 27.14 16.11 -27.85
N GLY A 17 26.30 16.64 -26.93
CA GLY A 17 26.18 16.13 -25.58
C GLY A 17 25.85 14.62 -25.55
N CYS A 18 26.55 13.88 -24.70
CA CYS A 18 26.22 12.48 -24.43
C CYS A 18 24.76 12.41 -23.90
N LYS A 19 23.86 11.81 -24.70
CA LYS A 19 22.51 11.50 -24.21
C LYS A 19 22.66 10.39 -23.16
N SER A 20 22.44 10.72 -21.91
CA SER A 20 22.30 9.72 -20.87
C SER A 20 21.05 8.88 -21.17
N HIS A 21 21.19 7.56 -21.17
CA HIS A 21 20.09 6.63 -21.36
C HIS A 21 19.64 6.12 -19.98
N VAL A 22 18.34 6.28 -19.67
CA VAL A 22 17.75 5.76 -18.44
C VAL A 22 17.05 4.45 -18.77
N ASP A 23 17.54 3.35 -18.23
CA ASP A 23 16.88 2.04 -18.33
C ASP A 23 16.53 1.52 -16.92
N PRO A 24 15.25 1.59 -16.50
CA PRO A 24 14.81 1.13 -15.20
C PRO A 24 14.46 -0.36 -15.14
N ARG A 25 14.63 -1.14 -16.21
CA ARG A 25 14.13 -2.53 -16.31
C ARG A 25 14.69 -3.44 -15.21
N ALA A 26 15.99 -3.35 -14.94
CA ALA A 26 16.62 -4.15 -13.90
C ALA A 26 16.05 -3.85 -12.50
N ASP A 27 15.72 -2.58 -12.23
CA ASP A 27 15.13 -2.17 -10.95
C ASP A 27 13.67 -2.58 -10.85
N TYR A 28 12.93 -2.56 -11.96
CA TYR A 28 11.57 -3.08 -12.02
C TYR A 28 11.53 -4.58 -11.74
N GLU A 29 12.46 -5.35 -12.33
CA GLU A 29 12.58 -6.78 -12.06
C GLU A 29 12.95 -7.05 -10.60
N ALA A 30 13.91 -6.32 -10.04
CA ALA A 30 14.27 -6.44 -8.63
C ALA A 30 13.08 -6.11 -7.71
N ALA A 31 12.29 -5.09 -8.04
CA ALA A 31 11.08 -4.75 -7.30
C ALA A 31 10.00 -5.86 -7.43
N ARG A 32 9.83 -6.44 -8.63
CA ARG A 32 8.91 -7.57 -8.88
C ARG A 32 9.31 -8.82 -8.10
N GLU A 33 10.61 -9.13 -8.05
CA GLU A 33 11.14 -10.21 -7.21
C GLU A 33 10.90 -9.93 -5.71
N GLY A 34 11.09 -8.68 -5.28
CA GLY A 34 10.77 -8.24 -3.92
C GLY A 34 9.29 -8.42 -3.57
N VAL A 35 8.37 -8.13 -4.50
CA VAL A 35 6.94 -8.41 -4.34
C VAL A 35 6.69 -9.90 -4.17
N ALA A 36 7.25 -10.74 -5.04
CA ALA A 36 7.07 -12.19 -4.96
C ALA A 36 7.63 -12.77 -3.65
N ALA A 37 8.80 -12.30 -3.22
CA ALA A 37 9.41 -12.72 -1.95
C ALA A 37 8.59 -12.32 -0.72
N ALA A 38 8.00 -11.11 -0.73
CA ALA A 38 7.23 -10.58 0.39
C ALA A 38 5.81 -11.16 0.47
N THR A 39 5.20 -11.47 -0.67
CA THR A 39 3.76 -11.83 -0.74
C THR A 39 3.52 -13.30 -1.07
N GLY A 40 4.53 -14.03 -1.54
CA GLY A 40 4.38 -15.38 -2.08
C GLY A 40 3.65 -15.45 -3.44
N VAL A 41 3.26 -14.30 -4.01
CA VAL A 41 2.52 -14.22 -5.28
C VAL A 41 3.41 -13.61 -6.35
N SER A 42 3.60 -14.31 -7.45
CA SER A 42 4.38 -13.84 -8.61
C SER A 42 3.47 -13.19 -9.66
N GLY A 43 4.09 -12.48 -10.61
CA GLY A 43 3.38 -11.97 -11.79
C GLY A 43 2.83 -10.55 -11.65
N ALA A 44 3.37 -9.73 -10.74
CA ALA A 44 3.06 -8.31 -10.72
C ALA A 44 3.41 -7.68 -12.09
N ARG A 45 2.47 -6.90 -12.64
CA ARG A 45 2.61 -6.27 -13.96
C ARG A 45 3.63 -5.14 -13.91
N LEU A 46 4.58 -5.14 -14.85
CA LEU A 46 5.55 -4.06 -15.01
C LEU A 46 5.01 -2.89 -15.87
N PRO A 47 5.57 -1.69 -15.73
CA PRO A 47 5.26 -0.58 -16.61
C PRO A 47 5.52 -0.92 -18.08
N GLY A 48 4.52 -0.67 -18.94
CA GLY A 48 4.56 -1.02 -20.36
C GLY A 48 4.00 -2.40 -20.73
N GLU A 49 3.76 -3.28 -19.77
CA GLU A 49 3.02 -4.52 -20.00
C GLU A 49 1.51 -4.25 -20.10
N ALA A 50 0.81 -5.07 -20.89
CA ALA A 50 -0.63 -4.92 -21.11
C ALA A 50 -1.44 -5.18 -19.82
N LEU A 51 -2.56 -4.47 -19.67
CA LEU A 51 -3.56 -4.77 -18.65
C LEU A 51 -4.20 -6.15 -18.92
N VAL A 52 -4.73 -6.76 -17.86
CA VAL A 52 -5.56 -7.95 -18.00
C VAL A 52 -6.76 -7.63 -18.88
N SER A 53 -7.00 -8.45 -19.92
CA SER A 53 -8.09 -8.21 -20.85
C SER A 53 -9.45 -8.43 -20.18
N ALA A 54 -10.48 -7.72 -20.66
CA ALA A 54 -11.84 -7.91 -20.16
C ALA A 54 -12.33 -9.36 -20.32
N THR A 55 -11.94 -10.02 -21.40
CA THR A 55 -12.27 -11.44 -21.66
C THR A 55 -11.60 -12.39 -20.69
N GLU A 56 -10.36 -12.11 -20.27
CA GLU A 56 -9.67 -12.91 -19.25
C GLU A 56 -10.31 -12.70 -17.86
N ILE A 57 -10.68 -11.47 -17.52
CA ILE A 57 -11.41 -11.17 -16.28
C ILE A 57 -12.76 -11.91 -16.27
N GLU A 58 -13.52 -11.86 -17.37
CA GLU A 58 -14.78 -12.58 -17.47
C GLU A 58 -14.61 -14.08 -17.30
N SER A 59 -13.59 -14.68 -17.91
CA SER A 59 -13.33 -16.12 -17.78
C SER A 59 -12.99 -16.55 -16.34
N ILE A 60 -12.29 -15.67 -15.58
CA ILE A 60 -11.99 -15.89 -14.16
C ILE A 60 -13.29 -15.82 -13.33
N LEU A 61 -14.13 -14.81 -13.59
CA LEU A 61 -15.37 -14.62 -12.84
C LEU A 61 -16.41 -15.71 -13.10
N ASP A 62 -16.50 -16.23 -14.32
CA ASP A 62 -17.46 -17.29 -14.69
C ASP A 62 -17.12 -18.65 -14.04
N GLY A 63 -15.88 -18.88 -13.62
CA GLY A 63 -15.43 -20.07 -12.89
C GLY A 63 -15.60 -20.01 -11.37
N GLY A 64 -16.02 -18.85 -10.85
CA GLY A 64 -15.95 -18.55 -9.43
C GLY A 64 -14.55 -18.01 -9.06
N LEU A 65 -14.50 -16.91 -8.31
CA LEU A 65 -13.27 -16.22 -8.00
C LEU A 65 -12.60 -16.79 -6.74
N THR A 66 -11.50 -17.50 -6.91
CA THR A 66 -10.68 -17.96 -5.77
C THR A 66 -9.82 -16.83 -5.19
N LEU A 67 -9.39 -16.97 -3.94
CA LEU A 67 -8.52 -15.98 -3.30
C LEU A 67 -7.16 -15.85 -4.02
N GLU A 68 -6.61 -16.96 -4.55
CA GLU A 68 -5.33 -16.94 -5.28
C GLU A 68 -5.45 -16.22 -6.61
N GLU A 69 -6.52 -16.45 -7.36
CA GLU A 69 -6.82 -15.71 -8.60
C GLU A 69 -7.04 -14.24 -8.32
N ALA A 70 -7.76 -13.90 -7.26
CA ALA A 70 -7.98 -12.52 -6.82
C ALA A 70 -6.66 -11.81 -6.48
N ARG A 71 -5.76 -12.46 -5.74
CA ARG A 71 -4.42 -11.95 -5.42
C ARG A 71 -3.59 -11.70 -6.69
N SER A 72 -3.58 -12.67 -7.61
CA SER A 72 -2.87 -12.53 -8.89
C SER A 72 -3.45 -11.40 -9.73
N LEU A 73 -4.78 -11.32 -9.83
CA LEU A 73 -5.49 -10.28 -10.59
C LEU A 73 -5.23 -8.89 -10.01
N ALA A 74 -5.25 -8.74 -8.68
CA ALA A 74 -4.95 -7.49 -8.00
C ALA A 74 -3.55 -6.98 -8.34
N LEU A 75 -2.51 -7.83 -8.27
CA LEU A 75 -1.14 -7.45 -8.61
C LEU A 75 -0.96 -7.07 -10.09
N ARG A 76 -1.73 -7.68 -10.99
CA ARG A 76 -1.67 -7.41 -12.43
C ARG A 76 -2.46 -6.18 -12.84
N ASN A 77 -3.50 -5.81 -12.08
CA ASN A 77 -4.45 -4.76 -12.50
C ASN A 77 -4.37 -3.48 -11.66
N SER A 78 -3.70 -3.50 -10.49
CA SER A 78 -3.65 -2.35 -9.59
C SER A 78 -2.91 -1.15 -10.18
N ALA A 79 -3.60 0.01 -10.25
CA ALA A 79 -2.99 1.29 -10.59
C ALA A 79 -2.03 1.79 -9.51
N GLN A 80 -2.30 1.52 -8.22
CA GLN A 80 -1.43 1.92 -7.11
C GLN A 80 -0.06 1.23 -7.21
N LEU A 81 -0.05 -0.06 -7.57
CA LEU A 81 1.19 -0.79 -7.79
C LEU A 81 1.96 -0.26 -9.00
N GLN A 82 1.27 0.13 -10.09
CA GLN A 82 1.90 0.77 -11.24
C GLN A 82 2.53 2.11 -10.88
N ILE A 83 1.88 2.93 -10.07
CA ILE A 83 2.44 4.19 -9.56
C ILE A 83 3.74 3.91 -8.79
N ALA A 84 3.75 2.91 -7.92
CA ALA A 84 4.95 2.54 -7.16
C ALA A 84 6.11 2.07 -8.08
N PHE A 85 5.83 1.32 -9.14
CA PHE A 85 6.85 0.97 -10.14
C PHE A 85 7.36 2.21 -10.90
N LEU A 86 6.49 3.12 -11.30
CA LEU A 86 6.91 4.36 -11.99
C LEU A 86 7.80 5.23 -11.08
N ASP A 87 7.54 5.27 -9.77
CA ASP A 87 8.40 5.92 -8.79
C ASP A 87 9.82 5.33 -8.77
N VAL A 88 9.97 4.00 -8.96
CA VAL A 88 11.28 3.35 -9.13
C VAL A 88 11.97 3.86 -10.39
N GLY A 89 11.23 4.00 -11.51
CA GLY A 89 11.76 4.56 -12.75
C GLY A 89 12.25 6.00 -12.59
N ILE A 90 11.53 6.83 -11.87
CA ILE A 90 11.93 8.20 -11.53
C ILE A 90 13.22 8.19 -10.69
N ALA A 91 13.29 7.37 -9.65
CA ALA A 91 14.48 7.25 -8.81
C ALA A 91 15.70 6.75 -9.59
N ARG A 92 15.52 5.86 -10.58
CA ARG A 92 16.61 5.47 -11.50
C ARG A 92 17.08 6.66 -12.34
N ALA A 93 16.17 7.49 -12.82
CA ALA A 93 16.55 8.70 -13.56
C ALA A 93 17.33 9.68 -12.67
N ASP A 94 16.97 9.81 -11.38
CA ASP A 94 17.68 10.62 -10.39
C ASP A 94 19.10 10.08 -10.14
N VAL A 95 19.30 8.73 -10.12
CA VAL A 95 20.63 8.12 -10.03
C VAL A 95 21.46 8.50 -11.27
N GLU A 96 20.91 8.37 -12.48
CA GLU A 96 21.66 8.75 -13.69
C GLU A 96 21.96 10.26 -13.71
N GLN A 97 21.02 11.10 -13.29
CA GLN A 97 21.25 12.55 -13.19
C GLN A 97 22.33 12.89 -12.16
N SER A 98 22.39 12.15 -11.04
CA SER A 98 23.37 12.40 -9.96
C SER A 98 24.83 12.18 -10.39
N LYS A 99 25.07 11.38 -11.43
CA LYS A 99 26.37 11.10 -12.02
C LYS A 99 26.87 12.20 -12.95
N LEU A 100 25.97 13.08 -13.39
CA LEU A 100 26.29 14.11 -14.35
C LEU A 100 26.94 15.31 -13.67
N LEU A 101 27.96 15.87 -14.35
CA LEU A 101 28.48 17.20 -14.03
C LEU A 101 27.50 18.27 -14.51
N ARG A 102 27.51 19.43 -13.86
CA ARG A 102 26.83 20.61 -14.42
C ARG A 102 27.51 20.99 -15.73
N ASN A 103 26.72 21.49 -16.67
CA ASN A 103 27.25 21.99 -17.92
C ASN A 103 28.17 23.19 -17.71
N PRO A 104 29.25 23.32 -18.49
CA PRO A 104 30.07 24.51 -18.47
C PRO A 104 29.22 25.73 -18.86
N THR A 105 29.53 26.87 -18.25
CA THR A 105 28.90 28.15 -18.59
C THR A 105 29.74 28.86 -19.64
N LEU A 106 29.12 29.22 -20.77
CA LEU A 106 29.71 30.07 -21.77
C LEU A 106 29.20 31.51 -21.59
N GLY A 107 30.08 32.41 -21.18
CA GLY A 107 29.83 33.83 -21.11
C GLY A 107 30.38 34.57 -22.30
N PHE A 108 29.78 35.67 -22.66
CA PHE A 108 30.34 36.62 -23.61
C PHE A 108 30.07 38.06 -23.15
N ALA A 109 30.98 38.95 -23.43
CA ALA A 109 30.88 40.38 -23.12
C ALA A 109 31.26 41.19 -24.37
N TYR A 110 30.47 42.22 -24.61
CA TYR A 110 30.78 43.27 -25.58
C TYR A 110 30.76 44.60 -24.82
N LEU A 111 31.89 45.30 -24.83
CA LEU A 111 32.09 46.50 -24.06
C LEU A 111 32.40 47.67 -25.03
N TRP A 112 31.59 48.74 -24.93
CA TRP A 112 31.80 49.98 -25.69
C TRP A 112 32.20 51.10 -24.70
N PRO A 113 33.29 51.82 -24.97
CA PRO A 113 33.68 52.91 -24.10
C PRO A 113 32.82 54.16 -24.34
N ASP A 114 32.36 54.78 -23.28
CA ASP A 114 31.68 56.08 -23.31
C ASP A 114 32.73 57.19 -23.24
N GLY A 115 32.87 57.99 -24.30
CA GLY A 115 33.82 59.10 -24.34
C GLY A 115 35.08 58.89 -25.20
N GLY A 116 35.14 57.90 -26.03
CA GLY A 116 36.21 57.61 -27.00
C GLY A 116 37.06 56.42 -26.61
N GLY A 117 37.36 55.59 -27.60
CA GLY A 117 38.07 54.32 -27.48
C GLY A 117 37.49 53.33 -28.44
N ARG A 118 37.97 52.09 -28.45
CA ARG A 118 37.47 50.99 -29.28
C ARG A 118 36.75 49.97 -28.47
N ASP A 119 35.76 49.40 -29.10
CA ASP A 119 34.96 48.33 -28.51
C ASP A 119 35.83 47.09 -28.21
N ARG A 120 35.44 46.34 -27.17
CA ARG A 120 36.11 45.13 -26.75
C ARG A 120 35.08 44.00 -26.77
N ILE A 121 35.50 42.81 -27.23
CA ILE A 121 34.71 41.63 -27.21
C ILE A 121 35.48 40.55 -26.48
N GLY A 122 34.81 39.89 -25.53
CA GLY A 122 35.37 38.80 -24.76
C GLY A 122 34.42 37.61 -24.68
N GLY A 123 34.99 36.46 -24.46
CA GLY A 123 34.24 35.24 -24.15
C GLY A 123 34.96 34.45 -23.08
N GLU A 124 34.19 33.77 -22.25
CA GLU A 124 34.71 32.88 -21.22
C GLU A 124 33.94 31.55 -21.21
N LEU A 125 34.65 30.47 -20.92
CA LEU A 125 34.07 29.15 -20.67
C LEU A 125 34.49 28.69 -19.28
N VAL A 126 33.54 28.59 -18.36
CA VAL A 126 33.78 28.27 -16.93
C VAL A 126 33.15 26.94 -16.57
N GLN A 127 33.91 26.08 -15.90
CA GLN A 127 33.45 24.81 -15.33
C GLN A 127 33.63 24.77 -13.82
N GLY A 128 32.55 24.45 -13.10
CA GLY A 128 32.63 24.16 -11.66
C GLY A 128 33.35 22.84 -11.43
N LEU A 129 34.38 22.84 -10.60
CA LEU A 129 35.15 21.64 -10.22
C LEU A 129 34.71 21.07 -8.87
N GLY A 130 34.03 21.87 -8.05
CA GLY A 130 33.55 21.49 -6.72
C GLY A 130 32.65 20.25 -6.73
N GLU A 131 31.98 20.00 -7.85
CA GLU A 131 31.12 18.83 -8.01
C GLU A 131 31.88 17.51 -8.13
N LEU A 132 33.15 17.52 -8.55
CA LEU A 132 33.93 16.29 -8.75
C LEU A 132 34.06 15.48 -7.46
N TRP A 133 34.20 16.13 -6.31
CA TRP A 133 34.26 15.45 -5.01
C TRP A 133 32.88 15.21 -4.39
N GLN A 134 31.80 15.75 -4.98
CA GLN A 134 30.42 15.55 -4.54
C GLN A 134 29.72 14.42 -5.31
N ILE A 135 30.09 14.13 -6.58
CA ILE A 135 29.42 13.16 -7.45
C ILE A 135 29.19 11.84 -6.76
N ARG A 136 30.23 11.25 -6.16
CA ARG A 136 30.14 9.96 -5.46
C ARG A 136 29.06 9.98 -4.36
N PHE A 137 29.00 11.02 -3.56
CA PHE A 137 28.04 11.14 -2.46
C PHE A 137 26.64 11.44 -2.96
N ARG A 138 26.48 12.19 -4.06
CA ARG A 138 25.21 12.39 -4.74
C ARG A 138 24.69 11.05 -5.30
N GLU A 139 25.54 10.28 -5.93
CA GLU A 139 25.20 8.96 -6.45
C GLU A 139 24.86 7.99 -5.32
N GLU A 140 25.59 7.96 -4.23
CA GLU A 140 25.31 7.13 -3.07
C GLU A 140 23.95 7.47 -2.43
N LEU A 141 23.60 8.77 -2.35
CA LEU A 141 22.30 9.22 -1.85
C LEU A 141 21.18 8.82 -2.81
N ALA A 142 21.33 9.07 -4.11
CA ALA A 142 20.33 8.69 -5.11
C ALA A 142 20.12 7.16 -5.17
N ASN A 143 21.19 6.37 -5.02
CA ASN A 143 21.07 4.91 -4.90
C ASN A 143 20.40 4.46 -3.60
N ALA A 144 20.56 5.20 -2.49
CA ALA A 144 19.82 4.92 -1.25
C ALA A 144 18.33 5.19 -1.44
N ASP A 145 17.95 6.28 -2.13
CA ASP A 145 16.58 6.60 -2.50
C ASP A 145 15.98 5.54 -3.43
N LEU A 146 16.72 5.11 -4.45
CA LEU A 146 16.28 4.03 -5.35
C LEU A 146 16.01 2.72 -4.59
N ARG A 147 16.91 2.30 -3.69
CA ARG A 147 16.68 1.09 -2.86
C ARG A 147 15.42 1.23 -1.99
N ALA A 148 15.18 2.40 -1.43
CA ALA A 148 13.97 2.66 -0.65
C ALA A 148 12.71 2.56 -1.53
N LYS A 149 12.73 3.08 -2.76
CA LYS A 149 11.61 2.98 -3.72
C LYS A 149 11.37 1.54 -4.18
N VAL A 150 12.42 0.78 -4.47
CA VAL A 150 12.31 -0.65 -4.80
C VAL A 150 11.65 -1.44 -3.65
N ALA A 151 12.07 -1.19 -2.42
CA ALA A 151 11.47 -1.83 -1.24
C ALA A 151 10.01 -1.39 -1.01
N ALA A 152 9.66 -0.14 -1.32
CA ALA A 152 8.31 0.38 -1.17
C ALA A 152 7.29 -0.30 -2.09
N VAL A 153 7.70 -0.80 -3.27
CA VAL A 153 6.81 -1.57 -4.17
C VAL A 153 6.28 -2.82 -3.47
N ALA A 154 7.14 -3.57 -2.78
CA ALA A 154 6.74 -4.75 -2.02
C ALA A 154 5.76 -4.39 -0.88
N GLN A 155 5.96 -3.26 -0.22
CA GLN A 155 5.06 -2.77 0.82
C GLN A 155 3.67 -2.40 0.25
N VAL A 156 3.62 -1.75 -0.92
CA VAL A 156 2.36 -1.44 -1.61
C VAL A 156 1.64 -2.72 -2.01
N ALA A 157 2.36 -3.69 -2.59
CA ALA A 157 1.81 -4.98 -2.99
C ALA A 157 1.26 -5.77 -1.79
N SER A 158 2.02 -5.86 -0.69
CA SER A 158 1.56 -6.53 0.54
C SER A 158 0.28 -5.90 1.09
N ARG A 159 0.20 -4.57 1.14
CA ARG A 159 -0.99 -3.84 1.58
C ARG A 159 -2.19 -4.11 0.68
N LEU A 160 -1.99 -4.10 -0.64
CA LEU A 160 -3.03 -4.41 -1.62
C LEU A 160 -3.59 -5.82 -1.42
N LEU A 161 -2.72 -6.82 -1.22
CA LEU A 161 -3.18 -8.21 -1.00
C LEU A 161 -3.94 -8.37 0.32
N LEU A 162 -3.53 -7.67 1.38
CA LEU A 162 -4.27 -7.63 2.64
C LEU A 162 -5.65 -7.00 2.48
N GLU A 163 -5.79 -5.97 1.64
CA GLU A 163 -7.09 -5.37 1.32
C GLU A 163 -8.00 -6.36 0.56
N VAL A 164 -7.43 -7.12 -0.39
CA VAL A 164 -8.16 -8.20 -1.10
C VAL A 164 -8.64 -9.27 -0.12
N GLU A 165 -7.76 -9.76 0.74
CA GLU A 165 -8.12 -10.76 1.77
C GLU A 165 -9.21 -10.24 2.70
N ARG A 166 -9.10 -9.00 3.14
CA ARG A 166 -10.12 -8.36 3.98
C ARG A 166 -11.48 -8.32 3.27
N ALA A 167 -11.51 -7.95 1.98
CA ALA A 167 -12.76 -7.92 1.21
C ALA A 167 -13.38 -9.32 1.06
N PHE A 168 -12.58 -10.37 0.92
CA PHE A 168 -13.06 -11.76 0.94
C PHE A 168 -13.65 -12.17 2.30
N LEU A 169 -13.00 -11.78 3.40
CA LEU A 169 -13.51 -12.03 4.75
C LEU A 169 -14.83 -11.31 5.01
N ASP A 170 -14.95 -10.05 4.56
CA ASP A 170 -16.19 -9.28 4.66
C ASP A 170 -17.32 -9.93 3.86
N HIS A 171 -17.02 -10.47 2.66
CA HIS A 171 -17.99 -11.24 1.87
C HIS A 171 -18.39 -12.54 2.58
N ALA A 172 -17.42 -13.28 3.14
CA ALA A 172 -17.68 -14.50 3.90
C ALA A 172 -18.64 -14.25 5.06
N SER A 173 -18.39 -13.19 5.82
CA SER A 173 -19.25 -12.76 6.93
C SER A 173 -20.67 -12.39 6.48
N ALA A 174 -20.80 -11.63 5.37
CA ALA A 174 -22.09 -11.28 4.82
C ALA A 174 -22.88 -12.50 4.33
N SER A 175 -22.20 -13.46 3.68
CA SER A 175 -22.79 -14.72 3.23
C SER A 175 -23.29 -15.59 4.40
N GLU A 176 -22.51 -15.68 5.49
CA GLU A 176 -22.92 -16.41 6.69
C GLU A 176 -24.13 -15.73 7.38
N SER A 177 -24.18 -14.40 7.39
CA SER A 177 -25.33 -13.65 7.92
C SER A 177 -26.63 -13.93 7.15
N ILE A 178 -26.55 -14.08 5.81
CA ILE A 178 -27.71 -14.49 5.00
C ILE A 178 -28.17 -15.90 5.38
N THR A 179 -27.24 -16.84 5.56
CA THR A 179 -27.59 -18.19 5.99
C THR A 179 -28.34 -18.19 7.33
N VAL A 180 -27.91 -17.36 8.28
CA VAL A 180 -28.60 -17.19 9.57
C VAL A 180 -30.01 -16.60 9.36
N ALA A 181 -30.17 -15.63 8.45
CA ALA A 181 -31.47 -15.03 8.15
C ALA A 181 -32.41 -16.00 7.42
N ASP A 182 -31.90 -16.87 6.55
CA ASP A 182 -32.67 -17.94 5.92
C ASP A 182 -33.19 -18.95 6.97
N ASP A 183 -32.35 -19.36 7.92
CA ASP A 183 -32.71 -20.18 9.07
C ASP A 183 -33.79 -19.50 9.96
N GLU A 184 -33.67 -18.19 10.18
CA GLU A 184 -34.63 -17.38 10.93
C GLU A 184 -35.99 -17.40 10.23
N LEU A 185 -36.02 -17.17 8.91
CA LEU A 185 -37.27 -17.19 8.13
C LEU A 185 -37.95 -18.56 8.18
N GLU A 186 -37.18 -19.67 8.08
CA GLU A 186 -37.71 -21.02 8.22
C GLU A 186 -38.31 -21.24 9.63
N LEU A 187 -37.60 -20.83 10.69
CA LEU A 187 -38.08 -20.93 12.06
C LEU A 187 -39.38 -20.14 12.29
N ALA A 188 -39.45 -18.91 11.78
CA ALA A 188 -40.63 -18.08 11.86
C ALA A 188 -41.85 -18.69 11.13
N ALA A 189 -41.61 -19.27 9.95
CA ALA A 189 -42.63 -19.97 9.16
C ALA A 189 -43.19 -21.20 9.94
N VAL A 190 -42.33 -21.96 10.60
CA VAL A 190 -42.75 -23.11 11.45
C VAL A 190 -43.62 -22.64 12.61
N VAL A 191 -43.26 -21.55 13.30
CA VAL A 191 -44.06 -20.98 14.41
C VAL A 191 -45.40 -20.46 13.91
N LEU A 192 -45.46 -19.82 12.72
CA LEU A 192 -46.69 -19.39 12.10
C LEU A 192 -47.62 -20.60 11.85
N GLY A 193 -47.10 -21.69 11.25
CA GLY A 193 -47.85 -22.91 11.00
C GLY A 193 -48.42 -23.55 12.27
N LEU A 194 -47.68 -23.49 13.39
CA LEU A 194 -48.20 -23.94 14.71
C LEU A 194 -49.34 -23.07 15.21
N ALA A 195 -49.19 -21.74 15.12
CA ALA A 195 -50.24 -20.79 15.51
C ALA A 195 -51.52 -20.97 14.66
N GLU A 196 -51.40 -21.13 13.34
CA GLU A 196 -52.54 -21.35 12.45
C GLU A 196 -53.27 -22.64 12.77
N LYS A 197 -52.58 -23.75 13.04
CA LYS A 197 -53.17 -25.00 13.47
C LYS A 197 -53.98 -24.86 14.78
N ARG A 198 -53.44 -24.19 15.79
CA ARG A 198 -54.12 -23.99 17.06
C ARG A 198 -55.36 -23.11 16.93
N VAL A 199 -55.30 -22.05 16.12
CA VAL A 199 -56.47 -21.20 15.86
C VAL A 199 -57.53 -21.98 15.08
N ALA A 200 -57.17 -22.77 14.09
CA ALA A 200 -58.10 -23.62 13.30
C ALA A 200 -58.85 -24.63 14.21
N HIS A 201 -58.21 -25.13 15.27
CA HIS A 201 -58.85 -26.02 16.23
C HIS A 201 -59.55 -25.28 17.38
N GLY A 202 -59.65 -23.96 17.34
CA GLY A 202 -60.29 -23.14 18.39
C GLY A 202 -59.53 -23.11 19.72
N MET A 203 -58.24 -23.49 19.71
CA MET A 203 -57.38 -23.55 20.92
C MET A 203 -56.58 -22.26 21.16
N ALA A 204 -56.66 -21.29 20.29
CA ALA A 204 -55.95 -20.03 20.38
C ALA A 204 -56.72 -18.88 19.68
N PRO A 205 -56.52 -17.62 20.10
CA PRO A 205 -57.13 -16.46 19.45
C PRO A 205 -56.39 -16.13 18.14
N SER A 206 -57.09 -15.50 17.20
CA SER A 206 -56.52 -15.11 15.89
C SER A 206 -55.38 -14.08 15.99
N THR A 207 -55.24 -13.41 17.12
CA THR A 207 -54.13 -12.49 17.42
C THR A 207 -52.79 -13.21 17.44
N GLU A 208 -52.73 -14.52 17.77
CA GLU A 208 -51.48 -15.31 17.74
C GLU A 208 -50.96 -15.49 16.32
N VAL A 209 -51.85 -15.72 15.34
CA VAL A 209 -51.50 -15.78 13.91
C VAL A 209 -50.99 -14.43 13.43
N SER A 210 -51.60 -13.32 13.85
CA SER A 210 -51.14 -11.97 13.47
C SER A 210 -49.74 -11.68 14.01
N LEU A 211 -49.42 -12.07 15.23
CA LEU A 211 -48.08 -11.93 15.83
C LEU A 211 -47.04 -12.79 15.08
N ALA A 212 -47.36 -14.04 14.77
CA ALA A 212 -46.47 -14.92 14.04
C ALA A 212 -46.22 -14.41 12.60
N ARG A 213 -47.26 -13.89 11.91
CA ARG A 213 -47.08 -13.26 10.58
C ARG A 213 -46.21 -12.00 10.63
N SER A 214 -46.36 -11.18 11.67
CA SER A 214 -45.46 -10.03 11.87
C SER A 214 -43.99 -10.46 12.03
N ARG A 215 -43.75 -11.59 12.67
CA ARG A 215 -42.40 -12.15 12.85
C ARG A 215 -41.82 -12.61 11.49
N VAL A 216 -42.62 -13.32 10.66
CA VAL A 216 -42.19 -13.71 9.30
C VAL A 216 -41.84 -12.48 8.47
N ALA A 217 -42.69 -11.45 8.48
CA ALA A 217 -42.41 -10.21 7.75
C ALA A 217 -41.11 -9.51 8.23
N ALA A 218 -40.86 -9.55 9.55
CA ALA A 218 -39.59 -9.01 10.09
C ALA A 218 -38.36 -9.81 9.62
N ALA A 219 -38.46 -11.15 9.55
CA ALA A 219 -37.38 -12.00 9.02
C ALA A 219 -37.13 -11.76 7.52
N GLU A 220 -38.21 -11.62 6.74
CA GLU A 220 -38.10 -11.26 5.30
C GLU A 220 -37.42 -9.90 5.08
N PHE A 221 -37.77 -8.90 5.88
CA PHE A 221 -37.15 -7.59 5.86
C PHE A 221 -35.65 -7.68 6.15
N GLU A 222 -35.26 -8.38 7.21
CA GLU A 222 -33.85 -8.52 7.59
C GLU A 222 -33.04 -9.28 6.54
N ARG A 223 -33.60 -10.35 5.96
CA ARG A 223 -32.99 -11.09 4.85
C ARG A 223 -32.71 -10.17 3.65
N THR A 224 -33.71 -9.36 3.24
CA THR A 224 -33.56 -8.43 2.13
C THR A 224 -32.47 -7.36 2.40
N ARG A 225 -32.39 -6.88 3.65
CA ARG A 225 -31.33 -5.95 4.07
C ARG A 225 -29.94 -6.58 3.93
N LEU A 226 -29.76 -7.82 4.38
CA LEU A 226 -28.51 -8.56 4.30
C LEU A 226 -28.11 -8.91 2.86
N GLU A 227 -29.05 -9.15 1.96
CA GLU A 227 -28.78 -9.28 0.53
C GLU A 227 -28.11 -8.02 -0.04
N GLY A 228 -28.58 -6.84 0.37
CA GLY A 228 -27.93 -5.58 0.02
C GLY A 228 -26.51 -5.47 0.55
N GLU A 229 -26.23 -5.93 1.76
CA GLU A 229 -24.89 -5.97 2.34
C GLU A 229 -23.96 -6.94 1.60
N LEU A 230 -24.46 -8.09 1.15
CA LEU A 230 -23.70 -9.05 0.33
C LEU A 230 -23.28 -8.44 -1.01
N ILE A 231 -24.20 -7.74 -1.68
CA ILE A 231 -23.89 -7.01 -2.94
C ILE A 231 -22.81 -5.95 -2.68
N ALA A 232 -22.92 -5.21 -1.57
CA ALA A 232 -21.92 -4.22 -1.19
C ALA A 232 -20.54 -4.87 -0.90
N ALA A 233 -20.51 -6.06 -0.29
CA ALA A 233 -19.28 -6.81 -0.05
C ALA A 233 -18.62 -7.26 -1.37
N ARG A 234 -19.41 -7.74 -2.33
CA ARG A 234 -18.94 -8.04 -3.70
C ARG A 234 -18.37 -6.79 -4.39
N GLY A 235 -19.02 -5.63 -4.20
CA GLY A 235 -18.51 -4.35 -4.70
C GLY A 235 -17.14 -3.97 -4.11
N ARG A 236 -16.89 -4.26 -2.82
CA ARG A 236 -15.57 -4.06 -2.20
C ARG A 236 -14.49 -4.96 -2.82
N ILE A 237 -14.82 -6.19 -3.18
CA ILE A 237 -13.90 -7.08 -3.91
C ILE A 237 -13.59 -6.48 -5.29
N ALA A 238 -14.59 -6.05 -6.06
CA ALA A 238 -14.39 -5.41 -7.36
C ALA A 238 -13.43 -4.20 -7.25
N LEU A 239 -13.63 -3.37 -6.23
CA LEU A 239 -12.79 -2.19 -5.98
C LEU A 239 -11.34 -2.58 -5.65
N ALA A 240 -11.13 -3.56 -4.77
CA ALA A 240 -9.80 -4.05 -4.40
C ALA A 240 -9.05 -4.67 -5.60
N LEU A 241 -9.77 -5.29 -6.53
CA LEU A 241 -9.22 -5.85 -7.77
C LEU A 241 -9.06 -4.81 -8.88
N SER A 242 -9.55 -3.57 -8.67
CA SER A 242 -9.60 -2.52 -9.71
C SER A 242 -10.32 -2.99 -10.99
N ILE A 243 -11.40 -3.76 -10.84
CA ILE A 243 -12.25 -4.22 -11.94
C ILE A 243 -13.58 -3.45 -11.94
N GLY A 244 -14.05 -3.11 -13.14
CA GLY A 244 -15.37 -2.55 -13.35
C GLY A 244 -16.39 -3.64 -13.66
N GLY A 245 -17.68 -3.28 -13.62
CA GLY A 245 -18.78 -4.18 -13.98
C GLY A 245 -19.81 -4.34 -12.86
N ASP A 246 -20.73 -5.28 -13.07
CA ASP A 246 -21.76 -5.59 -12.08
C ASP A 246 -21.19 -6.44 -10.92
N PRO A 247 -21.22 -5.95 -9.66
CA PRO A 247 -20.76 -6.70 -8.51
C PRO A 247 -21.47 -8.05 -8.32
N ALA A 248 -22.72 -8.19 -8.81
CA ALA A 248 -23.47 -9.44 -8.70
C ALA A 248 -22.82 -10.61 -9.44
N ARG A 249 -21.97 -10.34 -10.45
CA ARG A 249 -21.19 -11.37 -11.18
C ARG A 249 -20.00 -11.91 -10.41
N ILE A 250 -19.59 -11.27 -9.32
CA ILE A 250 -18.48 -11.72 -8.48
C ILE A 250 -19.00 -12.78 -7.52
N ASP A 251 -18.54 -14.03 -7.72
CA ASP A 251 -18.85 -15.15 -6.85
C ASP A 251 -17.58 -15.68 -6.18
N PRO A 252 -17.22 -15.16 -4.99
CA PRO A 252 -16.00 -15.55 -4.31
C PRO A 252 -16.08 -16.97 -3.75
N VAL A 253 -15.12 -17.80 -4.12
CA VAL A 253 -14.94 -19.14 -3.55
C VAL A 253 -14.09 -19.02 -2.28
N LEU A 254 -14.73 -19.27 -1.13
CA LEU A 254 -14.08 -19.10 0.18
C LEU A 254 -13.18 -20.30 0.49
N PRO A 255 -11.91 -20.10 0.85
CA PRO A 255 -11.05 -21.18 1.27
C PRO A 255 -11.49 -21.74 2.64
N VAL A 256 -11.52 -23.05 2.76
CA VAL A 256 -11.88 -23.80 4.00
C VAL A 256 -10.93 -23.48 5.17
N SER A 257 -9.75 -22.93 4.90
CA SER A 257 -8.66 -22.72 5.84
C SER A 257 -8.87 -21.60 6.88
N PHE A 258 -9.95 -20.80 6.77
CA PHE A 258 -10.24 -19.76 7.77
C PHE A 258 -10.65 -20.31 9.14
N GLN A 259 -10.83 -21.61 9.30
CA GLN A 259 -11.49 -22.21 10.47
C GLN A 259 -10.58 -22.97 11.44
N SER A 260 -9.34 -23.33 11.10
CA SER A 260 -8.59 -24.28 11.94
C SER A 260 -7.09 -23.95 12.04
N GLY A 261 -6.59 -23.85 13.24
CA GLY A 261 -5.15 -23.75 13.57
C GLY A 261 -4.96 -23.36 15.04
N GLU A 262 -3.95 -23.90 15.69
CA GLU A 262 -3.50 -23.41 16.98
C GLU A 262 -2.96 -21.99 16.85
N ALA A 263 -3.10 -21.18 17.92
CA ALA A 263 -2.49 -19.85 17.93
C ALA A 263 -0.97 -20.03 18.08
N PRO A 264 -0.15 -19.43 17.18
CA PRO A 264 1.30 -19.49 17.31
C PRO A 264 1.76 -18.86 18.64
N GLU A 265 2.92 -19.25 19.13
CA GLU A 265 3.48 -18.66 20.34
C GLU A 265 3.84 -17.18 20.13
N LEU A 266 3.56 -16.34 21.14
CA LEU A 266 3.83 -14.91 21.07
C LEU A 266 5.30 -14.59 20.79
N ALA A 267 6.24 -15.35 21.35
CA ALA A 267 7.68 -15.14 21.14
C ALA A 267 8.09 -15.36 19.67
N GLU A 268 7.53 -16.37 19.02
CA GLU A 268 7.76 -16.62 17.60
C GLU A 268 7.19 -15.49 16.74
N LEU A 269 5.98 -15.01 17.03
CA LEU A 269 5.35 -13.90 16.32
C LEU A 269 6.16 -12.60 16.43
N LEU A 270 6.69 -12.28 17.61
CA LEU A 270 7.55 -11.11 17.81
C LEU A 270 8.84 -11.21 17.01
N THR A 271 9.47 -12.39 16.99
CA THR A 271 10.68 -12.63 16.19
C THR A 271 10.40 -12.49 14.71
N ARG A 272 9.28 -13.06 14.24
CA ARG A 272 8.85 -12.95 12.85
C ARG A 272 8.56 -11.51 12.45
N ALA A 273 7.83 -10.76 13.27
CA ALA A 273 7.50 -9.37 13.00
C ALA A 273 8.75 -8.51 12.83
N THR A 274 9.75 -8.65 13.70
CA THR A 274 11.00 -7.90 13.59
C THR A 274 11.81 -8.26 12.34
N ALA A 275 11.69 -9.49 11.83
CA ALA A 275 12.43 -9.95 10.66
C ALA A 275 11.70 -9.65 9.32
N GLN A 276 10.37 -9.69 9.30
CA GLN A 276 9.59 -9.71 8.05
C GLN A 276 8.81 -8.42 7.77
N ARG A 277 8.61 -7.55 8.76
CA ARG A 277 7.84 -6.31 8.54
C ARG A 277 8.56 -5.36 7.57
N LEU A 278 7.88 -5.08 6.48
CA LEU A 278 8.41 -4.21 5.41
C LEU A 278 8.52 -2.75 5.85
N ASP A 279 7.69 -2.29 6.78
CA ASP A 279 7.75 -0.94 7.33
C ASP A 279 9.00 -0.74 8.21
N LEU A 280 9.40 -1.74 9.01
CA LEU A 280 10.66 -1.72 9.75
C LEU A 280 11.86 -1.69 8.81
N ARG A 281 11.80 -2.47 7.73
CA ARG A 281 12.84 -2.44 6.70
C ARG A 281 12.93 -1.09 5.98
N ALA A 282 11.77 -0.47 5.70
CA ALA A 282 11.74 0.89 5.13
C ALA A 282 12.35 1.93 6.07
N ALA A 283 12.07 1.83 7.38
CA ALA A 283 12.67 2.71 8.39
C ALA A 283 14.20 2.53 8.50
N GLU A 284 14.72 1.30 8.37
CA GLU A 284 16.17 1.06 8.30
C GLU A 284 16.80 1.72 7.08
N LEU A 285 16.17 1.62 5.91
CA LEU A 285 16.63 2.28 4.70
C LEU A 285 16.58 3.81 4.82
N ALA A 286 15.58 4.36 5.53
CA ALA A 286 15.48 5.78 5.80
C ALA A 286 16.65 6.28 6.69
N VAL A 287 17.04 5.53 7.71
CA VAL A 287 18.23 5.85 8.53
C VAL A 287 19.49 5.82 7.67
N ALA A 288 19.72 4.77 6.88
CA ALA A 288 20.88 4.65 6.01
C ALA A 288 20.96 5.78 4.97
N ARG A 289 19.81 6.18 4.42
CA ARG A 289 19.69 7.33 3.53
C ARG A 289 20.10 8.63 4.24
N ALA A 290 19.61 8.85 5.46
CA ALA A 290 19.93 10.06 6.23
C ALA A 290 21.43 10.13 6.57
N GLU A 291 22.09 9.01 6.86
CA GLU A 291 23.55 8.93 7.04
C GLU A 291 24.30 9.36 5.77
N THR A 292 23.87 8.89 4.61
CA THR A 292 24.43 9.27 3.31
C THR A 292 24.21 10.76 3.02
N ALA A 293 23.04 11.30 3.40
CA ALA A 293 22.77 12.74 3.28
C ALA A 293 23.71 13.59 4.13
N VAL A 294 24.02 13.18 5.37
CA VAL A 294 25.03 13.87 6.21
C VAL A 294 26.39 13.86 5.52
N ALA A 295 26.79 12.75 4.93
CA ALA A 295 28.08 12.65 4.23
C ALA A 295 28.14 13.61 3.03
N LEU A 296 27.05 13.73 2.28
CA LEU A 296 26.95 14.68 1.16
C LEU A 296 27.02 16.13 1.63
N GLU A 297 26.25 16.52 2.67
CA GLU A 297 26.25 17.91 3.16
C GLU A 297 27.64 18.31 3.70
N ARG A 298 28.37 17.41 4.36
CA ARG A 298 29.76 17.65 4.76
C ARG A 298 30.70 17.91 3.57
N ARG A 299 30.39 17.33 2.38
CA ARG A 299 31.17 17.61 1.15
C ARG A 299 30.74 18.90 0.47
N ARG A 300 29.46 19.26 0.58
CA ARG A 300 28.95 20.55 0.08
C ARG A 300 29.47 21.74 0.88
N ALA A 301 29.80 21.54 2.15
CA ALA A 301 30.42 22.56 2.99
C ALA A 301 31.86 22.90 2.58
N LEU A 302 32.49 22.12 1.69
CA LEU A 302 33.79 22.50 1.13
C LEU A 302 33.62 23.64 0.11
N PRO A 303 34.60 24.61 0.04
CA PRO A 303 34.58 25.70 -0.91
C PRO A 303 34.35 25.26 -2.34
N GLU A 304 33.48 25.94 -3.08
CA GLU A 304 33.32 25.68 -4.50
C GLU A 304 34.50 26.29 -5.28
N VAL A 305 35.09 25.48 -6.14
CA VAL A 305 36.21 25.86 -7.00
C VAL A 305 35.73 25.76 -8.44
N SER A 306 36.04 26.79 -9.24
CA SER A 306 35.85 26.77 -10.66
C SER A 306 37.14 27.08 -11.43
N ALA A 307 37.22 26.58 -12.66
CA ALA A 307 38.28 26.90 -13.61
C ALA A 307 37.68 27.24 -14.96
N GLY A 308 38.30 28.18 -15.65
CA GLY A 308 37.82 28.61 -16.96
C GLY A 308 38.91 29.02 -17.90
N LEU A 309 38.48 29.17 -19.14
CA LEU A 309 39.26 29.71 -20.25
C LEU A 309 38.59 31.02 -20.66
N GLU A 310 39.40 32.05 -20.89
CA GLU A 310 38.92 33.33 -21.39
C GLU A 310 39.66 33.73 -22.66
N ALA A 311 39.00 34.45 -23.53
CA ALA A 311 39.62 35.08 -24.72
C ALA A 311 38.99 36.45 -24.94
N GLU A 312 39.82 37.46 -25.12
CA GLU A 312 39.39 38.85 -25.34
C GLU A 312 40.07 39.40 -26.59
N HIS A 313 39.30 40.11 -27.40
CA HIS A 313 39.83 40.99 -28.44
C HIS A 313 39.75 42.42 -27.92
N PRO A 314 40.90 43.01 -27.52
CA PRO A 314 40.93 44.28 -26.80
C PRO A 314 40.51 45.49 -27.61
N GLU A 315 40.55 45.42 -28.93
CA GLU A 315 40.20 46.49 -29.86
C GLU A 315 39.49 45.98 -31.10
N VAL A 316 38.17 45.99 -31.13
CA VAL A 316 37.37 45.54 -32.28
C VAL A 316 37.63 46.42 -33.49
N GLY A 317 37.84 45.81 -34.66
CA GLY A 317 38.12 46.52 -35.91
C GLY A 317 39.60 46.81 -36.15
N THR A 318 40.53 46.27 -35.37
CA THR A 318 41.97 46.33 -35.56
C THR A 318 42.55 44.94 -35.81
N ASN A 319 43.85 44.91 -36.17
CA ASN A 319 44.62 43.64 -36.34
C ASN A 319 45.28 43.19 -35.02
N THR A 320 44.86 43.74 -33.87
CA THR A 320 45.34 43.29 -32.57
C THR A 320 44.96 41.82 -32.35
N PRO A 321 45.87 40.96 -31.84
CA PRO A 321 45.58 39.57 -31.63
C PRO A 321 44.60 39.39 -30.44
N PHE A 322 43.83 38.27 -30.47
CA PHE A 322 43.12 37.84 -29.26
C PHE A 322 44.12 37.52 -28.15
N VAL A 323 43.77 37.97 -26.94
CA VAL A 323 44.48 37.61 -25.71
C VAL A 323 43.69 36.47 -25.07
N GLY A 324 44.30 35.31 -24.85
CA GLY A 324 43.70 34.18 -24.15
C GLY A 324 44.34 34.00 -22.79
N GLY A 325 43.52 33.57 -21.83
CA GLY A 325 43.95 33.35 -20.44
C GLY A 325 43.22 32.19 -19.76
N PHE A 326 43.72 31.82 -18.61
CA PHE A 326 43.04 30.94 -17.67
C PHE A 326 42.53 31.79 -16.52
N ASN A 327 41.29 31.54 -16.11
CA ASN A 327 40.73 32.07 -14.90
C ASN A 327 40.37 30.96 -13.92
N GLY A 328 40.31 31.29 -12.65
CA GLY A 328 39.87 30.39 -11.62
C GLY A 328 39.25 31.17 -10.48
N SER A 329 38.23 30.63 -9.86
CA SER A 329 37.61 31.22 -8.68
C SER A 329 37.45 30.17 -7.57
N ILE A 330 37.55 30.67 -6.33
CA ILE A 330 37.27 29.91 -5.12
C ILE A 330 36.24 30.70 -4.33
N GLU A 331 35.09 30.09 -4.04
CA GLU A 331 34.12 30.71 -3.14
C GLU A 331 34.65 30.65 -1.71
N LEU A 332 34.73 31.83 -1.08
CA LEU A 332 35.19 31.91 0.31
C LEU A 332 33.97 31.84 1.24
N PRO A 333 33.86 30.82 2.12
CA PRO A 333 32.73 30.61 3.00
C PRO A 333 32.79 31.55 4.25
N ILE A 334 32.69 32.84 3.99
CA ILE A 334 32.82 33.85 5.05
C ILE A 334 31.50 34.00 5.82
N PHE A 335 30.37 33.93 5.15
CA PHE A 335 29.02 34.11 5.72
C PHE A 335 28.26 32.81 5.88
N ASP A 336 28.44 31.86 4.99
CA ASP A 336 27.87 30.52 5.05
C ASP A 336 28.97 29.46 4.86
N ASP A 337 29.32 28.80 5.96
CA ASP A 337 30.33 27.74 6.00
C ASP A 337 29.72 26.35 5.83
N GLY A 338 28.41 26.25 5.52
CA GLY A 338 27.68 25.00 5.38
C GLY A 338 27.38 24.27 6.70
N SER A 339 27.80 24.80 7.84
CA SER A 339 27.62 24.15 9.16
C SER A 339 26.17 23.98 9.53
N VAL A 340 25.29 24.90 9.13
CA VAL A 340 23.84 24.83 9.39
C VAL A 340 23.21 23.71 8.59
N GLN A 341 23.57 23.51 7.32
CA GLN A 341 23.10 22.45 6.45
C GLN A 341 23.57 21.08 6.96
N VAL A 342 24.83 20.96 7.39
CA VAL A 342 25.36 19.75 8.03
C VAL A 342 24.59 19.44 9.31
N ARG A 343 24.37 20.43 10.19
CA ARG A 343 23.61 20.24 11.43
C ARG A 343 22.16 19.83 11.16
N ARG A 344 21.52 20.41 10.14
CA ARG A 344 20.17 20.02 9.70
C ARG A 344 20.14 18.55 9.25
N ALA A 345 21.14 18.10 8.49
CA ALA A 345 21.23 16.71 8.04
C ALA A 345 21.48 15.74 9.23
N GLU A 346 22.30 16.14 10.20
CA GLU A 346 22.52 15.37 11.43
C GLU A 346 21.23 15.22 12.25
N LEU A 347 20.46 16.29 12.41
CA LEU A 347 19.16 16.25 13.08
C LEU A 347 18.15 15.38 12.31
N ALA A 348 18.17 15.41 10.98
CA ALA A 348 17.32 14.52 10.16
C ALA A 348 17.69 13.04 10.33
N ARG A 349 18.99 12.73 10.50
CA ARG A 349 19.43 11.37 10.83
C ARG A 349 18.98 10.93 12.24
N GLU A 350 19.13 11.82 13.24
CA GLU A 350 18.63 11.57 14.59
C GLU A 350 17.11 11.32 14.57
N LEU A 351 16.35 12.16 13.85
CA LEU A 351 14.91 12.00 13.67
C LEU A 351 14.56 10.61 13.07
N ALA A 352 15.22 10.22 11.97
CA ALA A 352 14.96 8.92 11.33
C ALA A 352 15.27 7.73 12.27
N ALA A 353 16.29 7.86 13.13
CA ALA A 353 16.63 6.84 14.13
C ALA A 353 15.55 6.72 15.21
N GLU A 354 15.03 7.86 15.70
CA GLU A 354 13.93 7.88 16.67
C GLU A 354 12.61 7.36 16.06
N GLU A 355 12.30 7.73 14.82
CA GLU A 355 11.13 7.20 14.09
C GLU A 355 11.22 5.66 13.94
N ARG A 356 12.40 5.13 13.63
CA ARG A 356 12.63 3.68 13.57
C ARG A 356 12.39 3.03 14.93
N ALA A 357 12.92 3.60 16.02
CA ALA A 357 12.76 3.07 17.36
C ALA A 357 11.30 3.09 17.81
N LEU A 358 10.57 4.18 17.53
CA LEU A 358 9.15 4.30 17.79
C LEU A 358 8.33 3.25 17.02
N LEU A 359 8.64 3.07 15.73
CA LEU A 359 7.96 2.08 14.88
C LEU A 359 8.22 0.64 15.38
N GLN A 360 9.45 0.34 15.81
CA GLN A 360 9.79 -0.97 16.36
C GLN A 360 9.00 -1.25 17.66
N ALA A 361 8.97 -0.30 18.58
CA ALA A 361 8.19 -0.45 19.82
C ALA A 361 6.67 -0.58 19.53
N GLY A 362 6.16 0.20 18.57
CA GLY A 362 4.77 0.11 18.10
C GLY A 362 4.47 -1.25 17.50
N ALA A 363 5.36 -1.79 16.67
CA ALA A 363 5.22 -3.09 16.04
C ALA A 363 5.12 -4.23 17.07
N GLU A 364 5.95 -4.21 18.10
CA GLU A 364 5.87 -5.19 19.19
C GLU A 364 4.53 -5.13 19.93
N GLN A 365 4.03 -3.93 20.19
CA GLN A 365 2.74 -3.75 20.87
C GLN A 365 1.57 -4.16 19.98
N GLU A 366 1.61 -3.88 18.68
CA GLU A 366 0.61 -4.34 17.71
C GLU A 366 0.52 -5.87 17.70
N VAL A 367 1.64 -6.58 17.66
CA VAL A 367 1.67 -8.05 17.70
C VAL A 367 1.07 -8.59 18.99
N ARG A 368 1.41 -8.02 20.15
CA ARG A 368 0.85 -8.43 21.45
C ARG A 368 -0.67 -8.23 21.48
N THR A 369 -1.14 -7.10 20.98
CA THR A 369 -2.57 -6.76 20.94
C THR A 369 -3.33 -7.69 19.99
N ALA A 370 -2.82 -7.93 18.77
CA ALA A 370 -3.44 -8.82 17.80
C ALA A 370 -3.46 -10.28 18.30
N HIS A 371 -2.40 -10.75 18.95
CA HIS A 371 -2.37 -12.09 19.54
C HIS A 371 -3.41 -12.24 20.68
N ALA A 372 -3.52 -11.25 21.56
CA ALA A 372 -4.53 -11.27 22.62
C ALA A 372 -5.96 -11.24 22.04
N ALA A 373 -6.21 -10.44 21.00
CA ALA A 373 -7.49 -10.39 20.29
C ALA A 373 -7.84 -11.74 19.66
N LEU A 374 -6.86 -12.43 19.05
CA LEU A 374 -7.06 -13.78 18.50
C LEU A 374 -7.50 -14.78 19.57
N LEU A 375 -6.82 -14.79 20.73
CA LEU A 375 -7.16 -15.69 21.83
C LEU A 375 -8.57 -15.39 22.38
N ALA A 376 -8.92 -14.12 22.53
CA ALA A 376 -10.24 -13.69 22.97
C ALA A 376 -11.34 -14.12 21.97
N ALA A 377 -11.13 -13.90 20.66
CA ALA A 377 -12.06 -14.31 19.61
C ALA A 377 -12.29 -15.82 19.60
N ARG A 378 -11.23 -16.63 19.77
CA ARG A 378 -11.35 -18.10 19.90
C ARG A 378 -12.19 -18.50 21.10
N SER A 379 -11.95 -17.89 22.26
CA SER A 379 -12.71 -18.16 23.47
C SER A 379 -14.19 -17.81 23.30
N THR A 380 -14.49 -16.64 22.71
CA THR A 380 -15.85 -16.19 22.42
C THR A 380 -16.58 -17.18 21.52
N LEU A 381 -15.96 -17.60 20.40
CA LEU A 381 -16.53 -18.58 19.49
C LEU A 381 -16.77 -19.94 20.19
N ALA A 382 -15.82 -20.38 21.00
CA ALA A 382 -15.97 -21.63 21.75
C ALA A 382 -17.16 -21.60 22.71
N ILE A 383 -17.39 -20.50 23.43
CA ILE A 383 -18.54 -20.31 24.31
C ILE A 383 -19.84 -20.29 23.51
N ALA A 384 -19.90 -19.51 22.43
CA ALA A 384 -21.08 -19.38 21.57
C ALA A 384 -21.52 -20.72 21.01
N THR A 385 -20.57 -21.51 20.49
CA THR A 385 -20.85 -22.82 19.86
C THR A 385 -21.14 -23.93 20.87
N SER A 386 -20.44 -23.98 22.00
CA SER A 386 -20.55 -25.10 22.96
C SER A 386 -21.62 -24.91 24.03
N ARG A 387 -22.05 -23.68 24.26
CA ARG A 387 -23.03 -23.36 25.34
C ARG A 387 -24.24 -22.57 24.84
N THR A 388 -24.02 -21.38 24.25
CA THR A 388 -25.10 -20.43 23.94
C THR A 388 -26.11 -21.01 22.97
N VAL A 389 -25.68 -21.54 21.82
CA VAL A 389 -26.56 -22.12 20.79
C VAL A 389 -27.28 -23.39 21.33
N PRO A 390 -26.59 -24.39 21.92
CA PRO A 390 -27.27 -25.59 22.40
C PRO A 390 -28.33 -25.31 23.49
N GLU A 391 -28.10 -24.36 24.38
CA GLU A 391 -29.08 -24.00 25.39
C GLU A 391 -30.30 -23.26 24.80
N ALA A 392 -30.06 -22.37 23.81
CA ALA A 392 -31.17 -21.70 23.12
C ALA A 392 -32.00 -22.68 22.26
N GLU A 393 -31.38 -23.66 21.63
CA GLU A 393 -32.09 -24.73 20.90
C GLU A 393 -32.97 -25.58 21.84
N ARG A 394 -32.44 -25.95 23.02
CA ARG A 394 -33.22 -26.67 24.04
C ARG A 394 -34.39 -25.83 24.57
N ALA A 395 -34.14 -24.54 24.83
CA ALA A 395 -35.19 -23.65 25.28
C ALA A 395 -36.32 -23.53 24.26
N LEU A 396 -35.99 -23.35 22.98
CA LEU A 396 -37.01 -23.29 21.92
C LEU A 396 -37.78 -24.61 21.78
N ALA A 397 -37.10 -25.76 21.81
CA ALA A 397 -37.75 -27.06 21.72
C ALA A 397 -38.75 -27.30 22.88
N LEU A 398 -38.34 -26.97 24.11
CA LEU A 398 -39.22 -27.08 25.29
C LEU A 398 -40.40 -26.11 25.21
N SER A 399 -40.17 -24.87 24.78
CA SER A 399 -41.21 -23.85 24.62
C SER A 399 -42.25 -24.26 23.57
N ARG A 400 -41.81 -24.80 22.43
CA ARG A 400 -42.71 -25.33 21.39
C ARG A 400 -43.57 -26.47 21.89
N THR A 401 -42.99 -27.45 22.57
CA THR A 401 -43.72 -28.60 23.13
C THR A 401 -44.74 -28.13 24.18
N ALA A 402 -44.38 -27.20 25.06
CA ALA A 402 -45.26 -26.66 26.06
C ALA A 402 -46.40 -25.81 25.47
N TYR A 403 -46.12 -25.08 24.38
CA TYR A 403 -47.11 -24.33 23.61
C TYR A 403 -48.11 -25.25 22.92
N GLU A 404 -47.67 -26.34 22.30
CA GLU A 404 -48.54 -27.34 21.69
C GLU A 404 -49.50 -27.95 22.74
N MET A 405 -49.01 -28.19 23.98
CA MET A 405 -49.82 -28.67 25.10
C MET A 405 -50.74 -27.61 25.71
N GLY A 406 -50.68 -26.36 25.22
CA GLY A 406 -51.46 -25.24 25.79
C GLY A 406 -50.97 -24.73 27.14
N ARG A 407 -49.72 -25.03 27.53
CA ARG A 407 -49.12 -24.61 28.81
C ARG A 407 -48.36 -23.27 28.75
N LEU A 408 -47.94 -22.87 27.55
CA LEU A 408 -47.27 -21.61 27.26
C LEU A 408 -48.04 -20.83 26.19
N THR A 409 -47.74 -19.53 26.09
CA THR A 409 -48.31 -18.62 25.11
C THR A 409 -47.42 -18.58 23.86
N ILE A 410 -47.96 -18.04 22.77
CA ILE A 410 -47.15 -17.79 21.55
C ILE A 410 -45.97 -16.82 21.83
N LEU A 411 -46.12 -15.88 22.75
CA LEU A 411 -45.07 -14.93 23.12
C LEU A 411 -43.85 -15.62 23.71
N ASP A 412 -44.07 -16.69 24.52
CA ASP A 412 -42.97 -17.49 25.09
C ASP A 412 -42.19 -18.23 24.00
N VAL A 413 -42.88 -18.74 22.97
CA VAL A 413 -42.25 -19.39 21.80
C VAL A 413 -41.44 -18.37 20.97
N LEU A 414 -42.06 -17.22 20.68
CA LEU A 414 -41.40 -16.14 19.94
C LEU A 414 -40.18 -15.58 20.70
N ALA A 415 -40.25 -15.49 22.03
CA ALA A 415 -39.09 -15.10 22.83
C ALA A 415 -37.94 -16.12 22.75
N ALA A 416 -38.27 -17.42 22.87
CA ALA A 416 -37.25 -18.50 22.74
C ALA A 416 -36.66 -18.58 21.33
N GLU A 417 -37.47 -18.33 20.28
CA GLU A 417 -37.03 -18.21 18.90
C GLU A 417 -36.05 -17.06 18.72
N ALA A 418 -36.40 -15.86 19.22
CA ALA A 418 -35.53 -14.69 19.15
C ALA A 418 -34.19 -14.92 19.87
N GLN A 419 -34.17 -15.66 20.98
CA GLN A 419 -32.93 -16.06 21.67
C GLN A 419 -32.06 -16.98 20.80
N LEU A 420 -32.67 -17.96 20.12
CA LEU A 420 -31.93 -18.87 19.24
C LEU A 420 -31.34 -18.12 18.02
N VAL A 421 -32.14 -17.25 17.41
CA VAL A 421 -31.69 -16.41 16.30
C VAL A 421 -30.51 -15.53 16.72
N ALA A 422 -30.62 -14.86 17.87
CA ALA A 422 -29.54 -14.06 18.43
C ALA A 422 -28.28 -14.92 18.70
N ALA A 423 -28.45 -16.12 19.29
CA ALA A 423 -27.31 -17.01 19.53
C ALA A 423 -26.60 -17.47 18.25
N ARG A 424 -27.35 -17.72 17.17
CA ARG A 424 -26.79 -18.08 15.85
C ARG A 424 -26.10 -16.90 15.20
N ALA A 425 -26.66 -15.70 15.29
CA ALA A 425 -26.03 -14.45 14.85
C ALA A 425 -24.73 -14.17 15.62
N ASP A 426 -24.71 -14.45 16.94
CA ASP A 426 -23.50 -14.36 17.75
C ASP A 426 -22.39 -15.32 17.28
N VAL A 427 -22.73 -16.55 16.86
CA VAL A 427 -21.75 -17.49 16.28
C VAL A 427 -21.21 -16.97 14.96
N ALA A 428 -22.04 -16.47 14.06
CA ALA A 428 -21.60 -15.88 12.78
C ALA A 428 -20.67 -14.69 13.03
N SER A 429 -21.05 -13.77 13.92
CA SER A 429 -20.24 -12.63 14.34
C SER A 429 -18.90 -13.07 14.98
N ALA A 430 -18.92 -14.08 15.85
CA ALA A 430 -17.70 -14.60 16.49
C ALA A 430 -16.74 -15.25 15.47
N ARG A 431 -17.26 -15.96 14.46
CA ARG A 431 -16.46 -16.52 13.35
C ARG A 431 -15.82 -15.42 12.52
N ALA A 432 -16.60 -14.40 12.15
CA ALA A 432 -16.07 -13.23 11.43
C ALA A 432 -14.97 -12.52 12.26
N THR A 433 -15.21 -12.31 13.56
CA THR A 433 -14.22 -11.70 14.47
C THR A 433 -12.95 -12.53 14.56
N LEU A 434 -13.06 -13.87 14.62
CA LEU A 434 -11.90 -14.76 14.64
C LEU A 434 -11.10 -14.68 13.32
N ALA A 435 -11.79 -14.69 12.19
CA ALA A 435 -11.15 -14.58 10.88
C ALA A 435 -10.41 -13.23 10.73
N LEU A 436 -11.05 -12.14 11.16
CA LEU A 436 -10.44 -10.81 11.17
C LEU A 436 -9.26 -10.70 12.12
N ALA A 437 -9.33 -11.29 13.31
CA ALA A 437 -8.22 -11.30 14.26
C ALA A 437 -7.00 -12.09 13.70
N ARG A 438 -7.23 -13.16 12.96
CA ARG A 438 -6.17 -13.89 12.24
C ARG A 438 -5.55 -13.03 11.13
N HIS A 439 -6.39 -12.42 10.31
CA HIS A 439 -5.94 -11.53 9.24
C HIS A 439 -5.11 -10.37 9.81
N GLU A 440 -5.54 -9.78 10.91
CA GLU A 440 -4.78 -8.73 11.60
C GLU A 440 -3.44 -9.25 12.14
N LEU A 441 -3.40 -10.48 12.67
CA LEU A 441 -2.15 -11.09 13.12
C LEU A 441 -1.18 -11.31 11.95
N VAL A 442 -1.66 -11.75 10.78
CA VAL A 442 -0.86 -11.82 9.54
C VAL A 442 -0.29 -10.47 9.19
N ARG A 443 -1.13 -9.42 9.20
CA ARG A 443 -0.71 -8.05 8.88
C ARG A 443 0.41 -7.55 9.80
N VAL A 444 0.25 -7.71 11.12
CA VAL A 444 1.22 -7.18 12.09
C VAL A 444 2.51 -8.00 12.18
N THR A 445 2.51 -9.25 11.72
CA THR A 445 3.71 -10.09 11.65
C THR A 445 4.47 -9.97 10.32
N GLY A 446 3.92 -9.25 9.34
CA GLY A 446 4.61 -8.94 8.08
C GLY A 446 4.47 -10.00 6.99
N GLY A 447 3.52 -10.94 7.08
CA GLY A 447 3.28 -11.94 6.03
C GLY A 447 2.52 -13.17 6.51
N ALA A 448 2.40 -14.17 5.64
CA ALA A 448 1.67 -15.42 5.93
C ALA A 448 2.16 -16.11 7.22
N LEU A 449 1.21 -16.56 8.02
CA LEU A 449 1.45 -17.33 9.26
C LEU A 449 1.79 -18.76 8.95
#